data_c4b353383a012567b3f33647c963e358
#
_entry.id   c4b353383a012567b3f33647c963e358
#
_cell.length_a   1.000
_cell.length_b   1.000
_cell.length_c   1.000
_cell.angle_alpha   90.00
_cell.angle_beta   90.00
_cell.angle_gamma   90.00
#
_symmetry.space_group_name_H-M   'P 1'
#
loop_
_entity.id
_entity.type
_entity.pdbx_description
1 polymer ?
#
loop_
_entity_poly.entity_id
_entity_poly.type
_entity_poly.pdbx_seq_one_letter_code
_entity_poly.pdbx_strand_id
1 'polypeptide(L)'
;MAAVGSAVGLGNIWGFPNKMGASGGFTFLIIYLILAVLCGFIVMVGELAIGRKTGHGAVGAYKALSKKFKWMGWLGILSAFFILFFYCALGGYCIKYTVLNIGDLFGAGFGSNGLSGGEIFGNFLGSPAEGVIYGLIFVALTMLIVMGGIGGGIEKVCSVGMPALFVALLICIIRACTLEGTDVAVQILQADGSLVEGVVNGSALDGLKYMFSPGWAANVGYYVPAKAVVDGAEVSSIMVNGVAQAIVAYKSGAPSIFNVVSTAGGQMFFSLSLGMGAMITYGSYLHKKENLQKNALLIIIMDTMVALMAGLCVMPARFALDPAGNIGGPKLLFITMQNVFHSMGTLGPIFGILFYLLVVFAAISSSISLLEVIVAHFVDKARIEGKGDKRKPYTLIAAACVCLGCILVCADCLGSSGIAPANILNIAEPKNWAADWLDFWDALSEGVMMPLGALLMSLMIGWEIGPEFVKEEAEQSGHAMGSYGFFKVCVKFITPLCMILILYGQIKEFFF
;
A
#
# COMPACT_ATOMS: atom_id res chain seq x y z
N MET A 1 -11.72 -11.12 -12.09
CA MET A 1 -11.95 -10.68 -10.68
C MET A 1 -10.77 -10.96 -9.76
N ALA A 2 -10.17 -12.17 -9.77
CA ALA A 2 -9.01 -12.45 -8.91
C ALA A 2 -7.82 -11.49 -9.13
N ALA A 3 -7.45 -11.18 -10.37
CA ALA A 3 -6.39 -10.22 -10.67
C ALA A 3 -6.74 -8.77 -10.26
N VAL A 4 -8.01 -8.36 -10.36
CA VAL A 4 -8.47 -7.08 -9.80
C VAL A 4 -8.35 -7.07 -8.29
N GLY A 5 -8.75 -8.17 -7.62
CA GLY A 5 -8.58 -8.31 -6.17
C GLY A 5 -7.13 -8.34 -5.72
N SER A 6 -6.21 -8.80 -6.59
CA SER A 6 -4.77 -8.71 -6.33
C SER A 6 -4.24 -7.27 -6.31
N ALA A 7 -4.70 -6.46 -7.24
CA ALA A 7 -4.29 -5.07 -7.33
C ALA A 7 -4.93 -4.22 -6.20
N VAL A 8 -6.24 -4.37 -5.96
CA VAL A 8 -6.95 -3.60 -4.93
C VAL A 8 -6.65 -4.13 -3.53
N GLY A 9 -5.92 -3.36 -2.74
CA GLY A 9 -5.46 -3.76 -1.41
C GLY A 9 -5.13 -2.60 -0.47
N LEU A 10 -4.25 -2.86 0.50
CA LEU A 10 -3.70 -1.82 1.39
C LEU A 10 -2.99 -0.71 0.60
N GLY A 11 -2.38 -1.06 -0.54
CA GLY A 11 -1.77 -0.09 -1.44
C GLY A 11 -2.71 1.04 -1.83
N ASN A 12 -3.99 0.74 -2.11
CA ASN A 12 -4.98 1.73 -2.48
C ASN A 12 -5.53 2.50 -1.27
N ILE A 13 -5.88 1.77 -0.19
CA ILE A 13 -6.65 2.36 0.91
C ILE A 13 -5.74 3.06 1.92
N TRP A 14 -4.54 2.55 2.11
CA TRP A 14 -3.54 3.14 3.00
C TRP A 14 -2.40 3.81 2.23
N GLY A 15 -1.72 3.09 1.33
CA GLY A 15 -0.52 3.57 0.64
C GLY A 15 -0.78 4.82 -0.20
N PHE A 16 -1.84 4.82 -1.02
CA PHE A 16 -2.14 5.94 -1.90
C PHE A 16 -2.49 7.24 -1.15
N PRO A 17 -3.45 7.28 -0.19
CA PRO A 17 -3.70 8.49 0.58
C PRO A 17 -2.49 8.96 1.37
N ASN A 18 -1.71 8.02 1.94
CA ASN A 18 -0.48 8.29 2.65
C ASN A 18 0.54 9.02 1.78
N LYS A 19 0.92 8.44 0.64
CA LYS A 19 1.93 8.99 -0.27
C LYS A 19 1.44 10.25 -0.97
N MET A 20 0.17 10.33 -1.34
CA MET A 20 -0.46 11.54 -1.87
C MET A 20 -0.42 12.68 -0.85
N GLY A 21 -0.74 12.39 0.40
CA GLY A 21 -0.69 13.36 1.49
C GLY A 21 0.72 13.92 1.71
N ALA A 22 1.73 13.06 1.70
CA ALA A 22 3.13 13.47 1.89
C ALA A 22 3.74 14.18 0.66
N SER A 23 3.18 14.02 -0.55
CA SER A 23 3.78 14.42 -1.82
C SER A 23 3.01 15.52 -2.56
N GLY A 24 2.25 16.35 -1.87
CA GLY A 24 1.62 17.56 -2.43
C GLY A 24 0.31 17.31 -3.18
N GLY A 25 -0.47 16.30 -2.81
CA GLY A 25 -1.85 16.09 -3.22
C GLY A 25 -2.04 16.01 -4.73
N PHE A 26 -2.56 17.07 -5.36
CA PHE A 26 -2.85 17.13 -6.79
C PHE A 26 -1.65 16.77 -7.69
N THR A 27 -0.45 17.27 -7.34
CA THR A 27 0.76 17.01 -8.15
C THR A 27 1.07 15.51 -8.17
N PHE A 28 0.99 14.85 -7.02
CA PHE A 28 1.14 13.41 -6.92
C PHE A 28 0.09 12.66 -7.76
N LEU A 29 -1.18 13.06 -7.66
CA LEU A 29 -2.28 12.44 -8.39
C LEU A 29 -2.04 12.45 -9.91
N ILE A 30 -1.68 13.59 -10.48
CA ILE A 30 -1.46 13.70 -11.93
C ILE A 30 -0.26 12.86 -12.37
N ILE A 31 0.84 12.91 -11.63
CA ILE A 31 2.03 12.11 -11.95
C ILE A 31 1.73 10.60 -11.84
N TYR A 32 0.98 10.21 -10.80
CA TYR A 32 0.54 8.81 -10.64
C TYR A 32 -0.28 8.33 -11.84
N LEU A 33 -1.26 9.11 -12.31
CA LEU A 33 -2.08 8.76 -13.46
C LEU A 33 -1.26 8.65 -14.76
N ILE A 34 -0.31 9.55 -14.97
CA ILE A 34 0.61 9.48 -16.11
C ILE A 34 1.46 8.21 -16.06
N LEU A 35 2.04 7.89 -14.90
CA LEU A 35 2.86 6.69 -14.73
C LEU A 35 2.04 5.40 -14.84
N ALA A 36 0.79 5.39 -14.37
CA ALA A 36 -0.11 4.25 -14.53
C ALA A 36 -0.35 3.89 -16.00
N VAL A 37 -0.40 4.91 -16.89
CA VAL A 37 -0.55 4.69 -18.34
C VAL A 37 0.79 4.33 -19.00
N LEU A 38 1.86 5.09 -18.73
CA LEU A 38 3.16 4.94 -19.42
C LEU A 38 3.94 3.71 -18.95
N CYS A 39 3.79 3.32 -17.70
CA CYS A 39 4.54 2.25 -17.07
C CYS A 39 3.63 1.12 -16.59
N GLY A 40 2.60 1.44 -15.82
CA GLY A 40 1.68 0.46 -15.24
C GLY A 40 1.01 -0.41 -16.30
N PHE A 41 0.42 0.20 -17.33
CA PHE A 41 -0.21 -0.55 -18.42
C PHE A 41 0.78 -1.42 -19.21
N ILE A 42 1.97 -0.89 -19.50
CA ILE A 42 2.99 -1.60 -20.27
C ILE A 42 3.51 -2.83 -19.51
N VAL A 43 3.84 -2.64 -18.23
CA VAL A 43 4.33 -3.73 -17.37
C VAL A 43 3.23 -4.76 -17.15
N MET A 44 1.99 -4.32 -16.87
CA MET A 44 0.82 -5.20 -16.68
C MET A 44 0.58 -6.11 -17.89
N VAL A 45 0.51 -5.54 -19.10
CA VAL A 45 0.32 -6.31 -20.34
C VAL A 45 1.50 -7.26 -20.57
N GLY A 46 2.73 -6.83 -20.29
CA GLY A 46 3.93 -7.65 -20.40
C GLY A 46 3.90 -8.85 -19.45
N GLU A 47 3.62 -8.65 -18.17
CA GLU A 47 3.54 -9.72 -17.17
C GLU A 47 2.42 -10.72 -17.48
N LEU A 48 1.23 -10.23 -17.82
CA LEU A 48 0.10 -11.10 -18.22
C LEU A 48 0.43 -11.93 -19.46
N ALA A 49 1.12 -11.35 -20.46
CA ALA A 49 1.53 -12.07 -21.66
C ALA A 49 2.58 -13.16 -21.36
N ILE A 50 3.58 -12.84 -20.51
CA ILE A 50 4.59 -13.81 -20.06
C ILE A 50 3.92 -14.99 -19.36
N GLY A 51 3.02 -14.72 -18.41
CA GLY A 51 2.30 -15.77 -17.67
C GLY A 51 1.45 -16.63 -18.58
N ARG A 52 0.61 -16.02 -19.43
CA ARG A 52 -0.31 -16.73 -20.32
C ARG A 52 0.39 -17.57 -21.38
N LYS A 53 1.50 -17.05 -21.93
CA LYS A 53 2.30 -17.79 -22.93
C LYS A 53 2.93 -19.03 -22.36
N THR A 54 3.44 -18.95 -21.15
CA THR A 54 4.22 -20.04 -20.53
C THR A 54 3.38 -21.01 -19.72
N GLY A 55 2.22 -20.56 -19.20
CA GLY A 55 1.38 -21.35 -18.29
C GLY A 55 2.04 -21.64 -16.95
N HIS A 56 3.07 -20.87 -16.56
CA HIS A 56 3.84 -21.06 -15.33
C HIS A 56 3.84 -19.78 -14.47
N GLY A 57 4.00 -19.96 -13.15
CA GLY A 57 4.33 -18.86 -12.24
C GLY A 57 5.69 -18.24 -12.56
N ALA A 58 6.03 -17.15 -11.88
CA ALA A 58 7.15 -16.25 -12.25
C ALA A 58 8.48 -16.99 -12.56
N VAL A 59 8.95 -17.90 -11.69
CA VAL A 59 10.24 -18.60 -11.90
C VAL A 59 10.20 -19.49 -13.14
N GLY A 60 9.12 -20.27 -13.32
CA GLY A 60 8.94 -21.13 -14.49
C GLY A 60 8.87 -20.31 -15.78
N ALA A 61 8.15 -19.20 -15.75
CA ALA A 61 7.93 -18.33 -16.89
C ALA A 61 9.22 -17.68 -17.40
N TYR A 62 10.00 -17.06 -16.52
CA TYR A 62 11.29 -16.47 -16.92
C TYR A 62 12.29 -17.52 -17.39
N LYS A 63 12.32 -18.71 -16.74
CA LYS A 63 13.19 -19.81 -17.16
C LYS A 63 12.82 -20.35 -18.55
N ALA A 64 11.54 -20.35 -18.90
CA ALA A 64 11.09 -20.82 -20.22
C ALA A 64 11.41 -19.82 -21.34
N LEU A 65 11.42 -18.51 -21.06
CA LEU A 65 11.57 -17.46 -22.07
C LEU A 65 13.00 -16.98 -22.26
N SER A 66 13.84 -16.99 -21.21
CA SER A 66 15.19 -16.42 -21.28
C SER A 66 16.19 -17.19 -20.43
N LYS A 67 17.36 -17.49 -21.05
CA LYS A 67 18.50 -18.04 -20.31
C LYS A 67 19.19 -16.97 -19.46
N LYS A 68 19.18 -15.71 -19.91
CA LYS A 68 19.85 -14.57 -19.28
C LYS A 68 19.05 -14.06 -18.07
N PHE A 69 17.75 -13.94 -18.18
CA PHE A 69 16.85 -13.37 -17.16
C PHE A 69 16.14 -14.44 -16.29
N LYS A 70 16.52 -15.71 -16.39
CA LYS A 70 15.88 -16.81 -15.64
C LYS A 70 15.82 -16.62 -14.12
N TRP A 71 16.75 -15.85 -13.55
CA TRP A 71 16.83 -15.56 -12.11
C TRP A 71 15.79 -14.55 -11.62
N MET A 72 15.23 -13.74 -12.53
CA MET A 72 14.24 -12.71 -12.17
C MET A 72 12.99 -13.27 -11.51
N GLY A 73 12.62 -14.50 -11.85
CA GLY A 73 11.48 -15.14 -11.18
C GLY A 73 11.67 -15.29 -9.67
N TRP A 74 12.91 -15.51 -9.22
CA TRP A 74 13.24 -15.52 -7.79
C TRP A 74 13.21 -14.13 -7.17
N LEU A 75 13.61 -13.09 -7.90
CA LEU A 75 13.47 -11.70 -7.44
C LEU A 75 12.00 -11.38 -7.15
N GLY A 76 11.09 -11.80 -8.05
CA GLY A 76 9.65 -11.62 -7.85
C GLY A 76 9.10 -12.38 -6.63
N ILE A 77 9.46 -13.65 -6.46
CA ILE A 77 9.03 -14.45 -5.30
C ILE A 77 9.54 -13.85 -3.98
N LEU A 78 10.82 -13.44 -3.94
CA LEU A 78 11.41 -12.84 -2.74
C LEU A 78 10.75 -11.49 -2.41
N SER A 79 10.46 -10.68 -3.43
CA SER A 79 9.73 -9.42 -3.24
C SER A 79 8.35 -9.67 -2.62
N ALA A 80 7.55 -10.59 -3.18
CA ALA A 80 6.25 -10.95 -2.62
C ALA A 80 6.34 -11.49 -1.19
N PHE A 81 7.40 -12.26 -0.89
CA PHE A 81 7.66 -12.82 0.43
C PHE A 81 7.98 -11.75 1.47
N PHE A 82 8.85 -10.80 1.14
CA PHE A 82 9.22 -9.70 2.04
C PHE A 82 8.05 -8.73 2.26
N ILE A 83 7.26 -8.45 1.23
CA ILE A 83 6.04 -7.67 1.37
C ILE A 83 5.09 -8.32 2.39
N LEU A 84 4.88 -9.64 2.33
CA LEU A 84 4.00 -10.33 3.26
C LEU A 84 4.39 -10.14 4.73
N PHE A 85 5.66 -9.93 5.06
CA PHE A 85 6.09 -9.74 6.44
C PHE A 85 5.43 -8.52 7.09
N PHE A 86 5.52 -7.36 6.46
CA PHE A 86 4.91 -6.14 6.99
C PHE A 86 3.43 -6.00 6.62
N TYR A 87 3.03 -6.54 5.49
CA TYR A 87 1.65 -6.49 5.02
C TYR A 87 0.69 -7.23 5.96
N CYS A 88 1.12 -8.40 6.46
CA CYS A 88 0.35 -9.17 7.44
C CYS A 88 0.30 -8.48 8.81
N ALA A 89 1.36 -7.79 9.23
CA ALA A 89 1.36 -6.99 10.45
C ALA A 89 0.34 -5.84 10.35
N LEU A 90 0.37 -5.06 9.27
CA LEU A 90 -0.59 -3.97 9.04
C LEU A 90 -2.03 -4.48 8.92
N GLY A 91 -2.24 -5.63 8.22
CA GLY A 91 -3.54 -6.28 8.15
C GLY A 91 -4.05 -6.71 9.54
N GLY A 92 -3.17 -7.20 10.39
CA GLY A 92 -3.46 -7.51 11.78
C GLY A 92 -3.85 -6.26 12.59
N TYR A 93 -3.13 -5.15 12.42
CA TYR A 93 -3.48 -3.88 13.06
C TYR A 93 -4.89 -3.41 12.66
N CYS A 94 -5.28 -3.59 11.39
CA CYS A 94 -6.64 -3.27 10.95
C CYS A 94 -7.70 -4.16 11.62
N ILE A 95 -7.41 -5.45 11.85
CA ILE A 95 -8.30 -6.34 12.63
C ILE A 95 -8.42 -5.82 14.06
N LYS A 96 -7.32 -5.46 14.73
CA LYS A 96 -7.33 -4.88 16.08
C LYS A 96 -8.23 -3.65 16.14
N TYR A 97 -8.10 -2.71 15.21
CA TYR A 97 -8.91 -1.49 15.20
C TYR A 97 -10.37 -1.74 14.83
N THR A 98 -10.67 -2.79 14.05
CA THR A 98 -12.05 -3.27 13.89
C THR A 98 -12.63 -3.73 15.21
N VAL A 99 -11.91 -4.57 15.96
CA VAL A 99 -12.31 -5.07 17.27
C VAL A 99 -12.47 -3.94 18.28
N LEU A 100 -11.56 -2.96 18.29
CA LEU A 100 -11.62 -1.79 19.16
C LEU A 100 -12.91 -1.00 18.94
N ASN A 101 -13.25 -0.68 17.69
CA ASN A 101 -14.47 0.05 17.37
C ASN A 101 -15.76 -0.78 17.64
N ILE A 102 -15.70 -2.13 17.57
CA ILE A 102 -16.79 -2.99 18.08
C ILE A 102 -16.92 -2.82 19.60
N GLY A 103 -15.82 -2.75 20.33
CA GLY A 103 -15.81 -2.46 21.76
C GLY A 103 -16.47 -1.13 22.11
N ASP A 104 -16.15 -0.09 21.35
CA ASP A 104 -16.76 1.25 21.51
C ASP A 104 -18.25 1.24 21.24
N LEU A 105 -18.70 0.50 20.22
CA LEU A 105 -20.13 0.40 19.87
C LEU A 105 -20.96 -0.22 20.99
N PHE A 106 -20.41 -1.19 21.70
CA PHE A 106 -21.09 -1.89 22.81
C PHE A 106 -20.69 -1.38 24.20
N GLY A 107 -19.83 -0.36 24.31
CA GLY A 107 -19.31 0.13 25.59
C GLY A 107 -18.52 -0.92 26.36
N ALA A 108 -17.84 -1.82 25.65
CA ALA A 108 -17.06 -2.91 26.25
C ALA A 108 -15.64 -2.46 26.64
N GLY A 109 -15.07 -3.08 27.66
CA GLY A 109 -13.75 -2.70 28.21
C GLY A 109 -12.57 -2.86 27.25
N PHE A 110 -12.77 -3.46 26.06
CA PHE A 110 -11.76 -3.57 24.99
C PHE A 110 -11.89 -2.47 23.92
N GLY A 111 -12.80 -1.51 24.10
CA GLY A 111 -12.92 -0.31 23.28
C GLY A 111 -11.87 0.76 23.61
N SER A 112 -12.06 1.95 23.08
CA SER A 112 -11.16 3.09 23.29
C SER A 112 -11.13 3.62 24.72
N ASN A 113 -12.20 3.40 25.46
CA ASN A 113 -12.37 3.84 26.87
C ASN A 113 -12.10 5.35 27.08
N GLY A 114 -12.39 6.18 26.06
CA GLY A 114 -12.18 7.62 26.10
C GLY A 114 -10.75 8.09 25.81
N LEU A 115 -9.84 7.17 25.48
CA LEU A 115 -8.47 7.50 25.06
C LEU A 115 -8.45 8.15 23.66
N SER A 116 -7.53 9.06 23.44
CA SER A 116 -7.25 9.62 22.12
C SER A 116 -6.65 8.58 21.17
N GLY A 117 -6.77 8.80 19.86
CA GLY A 117 -6.14 7.91 18.87
C GLY A 117 -4.63 7.74 19.07
N GLY A 118 -3.93 8.78 19.56
CA GLY A 118 -2.51 8.71 19.86
C GLY A 118 -2.20 7.80 21.07
N GLU A 119 -2.98 7.88 22.14
CA GLU A 119 -2.84 7.04 23.32
C GLU A 119 -3.19 5.57 23.00
N ILE A 120 -4.27 5.34 22.22
CA ILE A 120 -4.65 4.00 21.78
C ILE A 120 -3.51 3.36 20.99
N PHE A 121 -2.96 4.09 20.02
CA PHE A 121 -1.88 3.59 19.18
C PHE A 121 -0.59 3.38 19.99
N GLY A 122 -0.26 4.29 20.91
CA GLY A 122 0.89 4.15 21.81
C GLY A 122 0.77 2.94 22.74
N ASN A 123 -0.39 2.72 23.35
CA ASN A 123 -0.66 1.55 24.19
C ASN A 123 -0.58 0.24 23.40
N PHE A 124 -1.11 0.24 22.16
CA PHE A 124 -1.03 -0.91 21.29
C PHE A 124 0.43 -1.24 20.91
N LEU A 125 1.25 -0.25 20.56
CA LEU A 125 2.68 -0.43 20.28
C LEU A 125 3.46 -0.82 21.56
N GLY A 126 3.00 -0.41 22.74
CA GLY A 126 3.55 -0.83 24.02
C GLY A 126 3.28 -2.31 24.37
N SER A 127 2.43 -2.99 23.61
CA SER A 127 2.08 -4.42 23.79
C SER A 127 2.45 -5.26 22.55
N PRO A 128 3.73 -5.64 22.38
CA PRO A 128 4.17 -6.41 21.20
C PRO A 128 3.36 -7.69 20.97
N ALA A 129 2.96 -8.36 22.07
CA ALA A 129 2.17 -9.60 22.01
C ALA A 129 0.81 -9.38 21.32
N GLU A 130 0.17 -8.24 21.53
CA GLU A 130 -1.11 -7.92 20.91
C GLU A 130 -0.95 -7.77 19.37
N GLY A 131 0.06 -7.03 18.93
CA GLY A 131 0.40 -6.90 17.52
C GLY A 131 0.69 -8.24 16.85
N VAL A 132 1.47 -9.10 17.52
CA VAL A 132 1.79 -10.45 17.04
C VAL A 132 0.54 -11.31 16.90
N ILE A 133 -0.35 -11.32 17.92
CA ILE A 133 -1.59 -12.12 17.87
C ILE A 133 -2.45 -11.73 16.67
N TYR A 134 -2.73 -10.44 16.49
CA TYR A 134 -3.55 -9.99 15.38
C TYR A 134 -2.87 -10.20 14.01
N GLY A 135 -1.55 -10.03 13.92
CA GLY A 135 -0.77 -10.34 12.72
C GLY A 135 -0.87 -11.83 12.34
N LEU A 136 -0.73 -12.73 13.32
CA LEU A 136 -0.86 -14.18 13.10
C LEU A 136 -2.28 -14.59 12.72
N ILE A 137 -3.32 -13.94 13.29
CA ILE A 137 -4.71 -14.16 12.85
C ILE A 137 -4.85 -13.79 11.36
N PHE A 138 -4.26 -12.67 10.93
CA PHE A 138 -4.31 -12.27 9.53
C PHE A 138 -3.58 -13.24 8.60
N VAL A 139 -2.37 -13.72 9.00
CA VAL A 139 -1.65 -14.79 8.26
C VAL A 139 -2.48 -16.06 8.16
N ALA A 140 -3.13 -16.48 9.25
CA ALA A 140 -3.97 -17.68 9.26
C ALA A 140 -5.17 -17.55 8.31
N LEU A 141 -5.85 -16.40 8.28
CA LEU A 141 -6.94 -16.14 7.35
C LEU A 141 -6.45 -16.21 5.88
N THR A 142 -5.34 -15.55 5.56
CA THR A 142 -4.72 -15.61 4.23
C THR A 142 -4.39 -17.04 3.83
N MET A 143 -3.73 -17.79 4.71
CA MET A 143 -3.34 -19.18 4.51
C MET A 143 -4.56 -20.07 4.21
N LEU A 144 -5.62 -19.99 5.01
CA LEU A 144 -6.82 -20.81 4.85
C LEU A 144 -7.47 -20.59 3.47
N ILE A 145 -7.52 -19.35 3.00
CA ILE A 145 -8.10 -19.03 1.69
C ILE A 145 -7.23 -19.58 0.56
N VAL A 146 -5.90 -19.41 0.63
CA VAL A 146 -4.96 -19.92 -0.40
C VAL A 146 -4.95 -21.44 -0.45
N MET A 147 -5.12 -22.13 0.69
CA MET A 147 -5.28 -23.59 0.72
C MET A 147 -6.51 -24.09 -0.04
N GLY A 148 -7.56 -23.25 -0.15
CA GLY A 148 -8.76 -23.55 -0.95
C GLY A 148 -8.54 -23.47 -2.47
N GLY A 149 -7.39 -22.96 -2.91
CA GLY A 149 -7.03 -22.76 -4.31
C GLY A 149 -7.75 -21.61 -4.98
N ILE A 150 -7.55 -21.45 -6.30
CA ILE A 150 -8.01 -20.26 -7.04
C ILE A 150 -9.53 -20.20 -7.10
N GLY A 151 -10.21 -21.20 -7.63
CA GLY A 151 -11.67 -21.19 -7.83
C GLY A 151 -12.46 -21.33 -6.53
N GLY A 152 -11.99 -22.13 -5.57
CA GLY A 152 -12.68 -22.41 -4.30
C GLY A 152 -12.40 -21.38 -3.20
N GLY A 153 -11.25 -20.69 -3.24
CA GLY A 153 -10.82 -19.72 -2.24
C GLY A 153 -10.73 -18.30 -2.78
N ILE A 154 -9.72 -18.04 -3.60
CA ILE A 154 -9.33 -16.69 -4.03
C ILE A 154 -10.46 -16.00 -4.81
N GLU A 155 -10.97 -16.63 -5.87
CA GLU A 155 -11.99 -16.05 -6.73
C GLU A 155 -13.30 -15.78 -5.97
N LYS A 156 -13.70 -16.68 -5.09
CA LYS A 156 -14.92 -16.55 -4.29
C LYS A 156 -14.83 -15.38 -3.32
N VAL A 157 -13.71 -15.21 -2.64
CA VAL A 157 -13.49 -14.08 -1.72
C VAL A 157 -13.48 -12.76 -2.49
N CYS A 158 -12.75 -12.68 -3.62
CA CYS A 158 -12.69 -11.47 -4.42
C CYS A 158 -14.02 -11.11 -5.08
N SER A 159 -14.83 -12.09 -5.51
CA SER A 159 -16.11 -11.83 -6.17
C SER A 159 -17.17 -11.22 -5.24
N VAL A 160 -17.11 -11.53 -3.95
CA VAL A 160 -18.02 -10.98 -2.93
C VAL A 160 -17.41 -9.73 -2.27
N GLY A 161 -16.11 -9.78 -1.95
CA GLY A 161 -15.42 -8.72 -1.23
C GLY A 161 -15.29 -7.42 -2.02
N MET A 162 -15.01 -7.50 -3.35
CA MET A 162 -14.85 -6.29 -4.15
C MET A 162 -16.11 -5.41 -4.24
N PRO A 163 -17.30 -5.94 -4.57
CA PRO A 163 -18.52 -5.13 -4.54
C PRO A 163 -18.82 -4.55 -3.15
N ALA A 164 -18.63 -5.34 -2.08
CA ALA A 164 -18.82 -4.87 -0.71
C ALA A 164 -17.89 -3.72 -0.36
N LEU A 165 -16.61 -3.80 -0.78
CA LEU A 165 -15.60 -2.75 -0.63
C LEU A 165 -16.03 -1.45 -1.33
N PHE A 166 -16.51 -1.52 -2.57
CA PHE A 166 -16.98 -0.33 -3.28
C PHE A 166 -18.15 0.35 -2.59
N VAL A 167 -19.14 -0.43 -2.12
CA VAL A 167 -20.30 0.11 -1.39
C VAL A 167 -19.86 0.75 -0.08
N ALA A 168 -18.98 0.11 0.66
CA ALA A 168 -18.46 0.63 1.92
C ALA A 168 -17.68 1.93 1.72
N LEU A 169 -16.81 2.00 0.69
CA LEU A 169 -16.10 3.22 0.32
C LEU A 169 -17.04 4.36 -0.02
N LEU A 170 -18.09 4.10 -0.83
CA LEU A 170 -19.06 5.13 -1.18
C LEU A 170 -19.76 5.72 0.06
N ILE A 171 -20.16 4.87 1.02
CA ILE A 171 -20.75 5.32 2.27
C ILE A 171 -19.77 6.20 3.05
N CYS A 172 -18.52 5.77 3.19
CA CYS A 172 -17.48 6.53 3.88
C CYS A 172 -17.17 7.87 3.17
N ILE A 173 -17.12 7.90 1.83
CA ILE A 173 -16.89 9.11 1.05
C ILE A 173 -18.01 10.13 1.26
N ILE A 174 -19.27 9.70 1.13
CA ILE A 174 -20.42 10.59 1.33
C ILE A 174 -20.33 11.23 2.71
N ARG A 175 -20.03 10.43 3.73
CA ARG A 175 -19.88 10.96 5.09
C ARG A 175 -18.67 11.87 5.23
N ALA A 176 -17.51 11.50 4.71
CA ALA A 176 -16.29 12.30 4.78
C ALA A 176 -16.44 13.69 4.13
N CYS A 177 -17.12 13.75 2.98
CA CYS A 177 -17.36 15.01 2.27
C CYS A 177 -18.45 15.88 2.91
N THR A 178 -19.32 15.32 3.77
CA THR A 178 -20.38 16.02 4.48
C THR A 178 -20.05 16.33 5.95
N LEU A 179 -18.80 16.09 6.37
CA LEU A 179 -18.37 16.44 7.72
C LEU A 179 -18.29 17.96 7.89
N GLU A 180 -18.87 18.46 8.97
CA GLU A 180 -18.61 19.80 9.44
C GLU A 180 -17.19 19.90 9.98
N GLY A 181 -16.51 21.02 9.68
CA GLY A 181 -15.15 21.25 10.15
C GLY A 181 -15.11 21.51 11.65
N THR A 182 -14.07 21.02 12.31
CA THR A 182 -13.77 21.29 13.71
C THR A 182 -12.52 22.14 13.81
N ASP A 183 -12.61 23.27 14.51
CA ASP A 183 -11.47 24.12 14.76
C ASP A 183 -10.65 23.58 15.93
N VAL A 184 -9.33 23.45 15.75
CA VAL A 184 -8.42 22.86 16.74
C VAL A 184 -7.41 23.90 17.20
N ALA A 185 -7.38 24.16 18.51
CA ALA A 185 -6.35 25.01 19.12
C ALA A 185 -5.01 24.26 19.16
N VAL A 186 -3.96 24.90 18.68
CA VAL A 186 -2.63 24.30 18.51
C VAL A 186 -1.52 25.27 18.86
N GLN A 187 -0.31 24.76 19.04
CA GLN A 187 0.92 25.53 19.12
C GLN A 187 1.67 25.46 17.79
N ILE A 188 1.79 26.57 17.10
CA ILE A 188 2.44 26.65 15.79
C ILE A 188 3.93 26.88 15.99
N LEU A 189 4.75 25.92 15.56
CA LEU A 189 6.19 26.01 15.57
C LEU A 189 6.66 26.95 14.46
N GLN A 190 7.32 28.02 14.83
CA GLN A 190 7.91 28.99 13.91
C GLN A 190 9.31 28.57 13.47
N ALA A 191 9.83 29.17 12.40
CA ALA A 191 11.15 28.88 11.86
C ALA A 191 12.32 29.18 12.84
N ASP A 192 12.09 30.07 13.79
CA ASP A 192 13.04 30.40 14.86
C ASP A 192 12.99 29.46 16.07
N GLY A 193 12.11 28.46 16.02
CA GLY A 193 11.89 27.49 17.11
C GLY A 193 10.88 27.98 18.17
N SER A 194 10.34 29.17 18.07
CA SER A 194 9.30 29.66 18.98
C SER A 194 7.96 28.99 18.74
N LEU A 195 7.13 28.92 19.80
CA LEU A 195 5.76 28.43 19.72
C LEU A 195 4.78 29.60 19.82
N VAL A 196 3.82 29.64 18.90
CA VAL A 196 2.76 30.62 18.87
C VAL A 196 1.41 29.94 18.93
N GLU A 197 0.55 30.36 19.84
CA GLU A 197 -0.81 29.83 19.93
C GLU A 197 -1.61 30.25 18.70
N GLY A 198 -2.34 29.28 18.13
CA GLY A 198 -3.16 29.49 16.95
C GLY A 198 -4.33 28.51 16.89
N VAL A 199 -5.21 28.73 15.92
CA VAL A 199 -6.33 27.85 15.63
C VAL A 199 -6.22 27.37 14.19
N VAL A 200 -6.27 26.05 14.00
CA VAL A 200 -6.35 25.46 12.67
C VAL A 200 -7.81 25.09 12.38
N ASN A 201 -8.35 25.72 11.35
CA ASN A 201 -9.75 25.56 10.98
C ASN A 201 -9.94 24.27 10.19
N GLY A 202 -10.90 23.44 10.60
CA GLY A 202 -11.26 22.23 9.89
C GLY A 202 -12.16 22.50 8.68
N SER A 203 -11.90 21.79 7.57
CA SER A 203 -12.73 21.88 6.36
C SER A 203 -12.59 20.67 5.46
N ALA A 204 -13.67 19.92 5.27
CA ALA A 204 -13.70 18.80 4.31
C ALA A 204 -13.39 19.29 2.87
N LEU A 205 -13.81 20.51 2.54
CA LEU A 205 -13.56 21.12 1.23
C LEU A 205 -12.05 21.32 0.97
N ASP A 206 -11.28 21.63 2.01
CA ASP A 206 -9.83 21.81 1.85
C ASP A 206 -9.12 20.48 1.57
N GLY A 207 -9.64 19.36 2.12
CA GLY A 207 -9.19 18.03 1.73
C GLY A 207 -9.47 17.72 0.24
N LEU A 208 -10.62 18.15 -0.29
CA LEU A 208 -10.94 18.03 -1.72
C LEU A 208 -10.05 18.94 -2.58
N LYS A 209 -9.82 20.17 -2.15
CA LYS A 209 -8.91 21.11 -2.84
C LYS A 209 -7.47 20.58 -2.85
N TYR A 210 -7.02 19.99 -1.75
CA TYR A 210 -5.71 19.34 -1.64
C TYR A 210 -5.52 18.28 -2.72
N MET A 211 -6.56 17.47 -2.96
CA MET A 211 -6.52 16.40 -3.95
C MET A 211 -6.65 16.89 -5.40
N PHE A 212 -7.52 17.87 -5.66
CA PHE A 212 -7.98 18.17 -7.03
C PHE A 212 -7.67 19.59 -7.51
N SER A 213 -7.20 20.50 -6.64
CA SER A 213 -6.89 21.86 -7.06
C SER A 213 -5.40 22.04 -7.35
N PRO A 214 -5.03 22.41 -8.59
CA PRO A 214 -3.64 22.68 -8.94
C PRO A 214 -3.00 23.73 -8.03
N GLY A 215 -1.85 23.40 -7.46
CA GLY A 215 -1.08 24.35 -6.65
C GLY A 215 -1.66 24.71 -5.28
N TRP A 216 -2.81 24.16 -4.87
CA TRP A 216 -3.41 24.50 -3.59
C TRP A 216 -2.46 24.22 -2.41
N ALA A 217 -1.88 23.03 -2.36
CA ALA A 217 -0.95 22.64 -1.29
C ALA A 217 0.31 23.52 -1.25
N ALA A 218 0.75 24.04 -2.40
CA ALA A 218 1.90 24.92 -2.49
C ALA A 218 1.60 26.36 -2.13
N ASN A 219 0.43 26.87 -2.52
CA ASN A 219 0.07 28.29 -2.38
C ASN A 219 -0.70 28.61 -1.10
N VAL A 220 -1.60 27.69 -0.68
CA VAL A 220 -2.40 27.86 0.55
C VAL A 220 -1.69 27.22 1.75
N GLY A 221 -1.06 26.04 1.53
CA GLY A 221 -0.38 25.29 2.58
C GLY A 221 -1.31 24.55 3.54
N TYR A 222 -0.71 23.82 4.47
CA TYR A 222 -1.41 23.01 5.46
C TYR A 222 -0.55 22.74 6.70
N TYR A 223 -1.18 22.33 7.81
CA TYR A 223 -0.48 22.01 9.05
C TYR A 223 -0.23 20.52 9.21
N VAL A 224 0.90 20.18 9.82
CA VAL A 224 1.30 18.80 10.16
C VAL A 224 1.84 18.76 11.58
N PRO A 225 1.72 17.63 12.29
CA PRO A 225 2.35 17.44 13.61
C PRO A 225 3.84 17.73 13.56
N ALA A 226 4.33 18.41 14.58
CA ALA A 226 5.74 18.76 14.77
C ALA A 226 6.17 18.49 16.19
N LYS A 227 7.47 18.61 16.44
CA LYS A 227 8.06 18.58 17.78
C LYS A 227 8.88 19.82 18.03
N ALA A 228 8.86 20.32 19.26
CA ALA A 228 9.69 21.43 19.71
C ALA A 228 10.48 21.04 20.95
N VAL A 229 11.60 21.71 21.18
CA VAL A 229 12.36 21.55 22.41
C VAL A 229 11.84 22.55 23.43
N VAL A 230 11.23 22.04 24.51
CA VAL A 230 10.73 22.84 25.63
C VAL A 230 11.43 22.35 26.89
N ASP A 231 12.07 23.24 27.63
CA ASP A 231 12.84 22.93 28.84
C ASP A 231 13.89 21.82 28.64
N GLY A 232 14.49 21.77 27.45
CA GLY A 232 15.51 20.76 27.11
C GLY A 232 14.96 19.39 26.70
N ALA A 233 13.63 19.21 26.67
CA ALA A 233 12.99 17.98 26.23
C ALA A 233 12.24 18.17 24.91
N GLU A 234 12.32 17.18 24.01
CA GLU A 234 11.55 17.16 22.78
C GLU A 234 10.11 16.74 23.06
N VAL A 235 9.15 17.64 22.83
CA VAL A 235 7.73 17.43 23.08
C VAL A 235 6.89 17.64 21.80
N SER A 236 5.79 16.90 21.69
CA SER A 236 4.82 17.01 20.58
C SER A 236 3.54 17.77 20.98
N SER A 237 3.38 18.12 22.26
CA SER A 237 2.26 18.89 22.78
C SER A 237 2.70 19.63 24.06
N ILE A 238 2.03 20.73 24.36
CA ILE A 238 2.20 21.46 25.64
C ILE A 238 0.84 21.69 26.30
N MET A 239 0.86 21.83 27.63
CA MET A 239 -0.36 22.16 28.39
C MET A 239 -0.57 23.66 28.41
N VAL A 240 -1.71 24.12 27.88
CA VAL A 240 -2.11 25.52 27.90
C VAL A 240 -3.47 25.59 28.60
N ASN A 241 -3.55 26.34 29.70
CA ASN A 241 -4.78 26.47 30.50
C ASN A 241 -5.43 25.11 30.89
N GLY A 242 -4.62 24.09 31.15
CA GLY A 242 -5.09 22.75 31.53
C GLY A 242 -5.55 21.87 30.35
N VAL A 243 -5.37 22.32 29.11
CA VAL A 243 -5.68 21.55 27.89
C VAL A 243 -4.39 21.26 27.13
N ALA A 244 -4.19 20.02 26.72
CA ALA A 244 -3.06 19.64 25.87
C ALA A 244 -3.28 20.14 24.46
N GLN A 245 -2.41 21.07 24.00
CA GLN A 245 -2.41 21.56 22.64
C GLN A 245 -1.28 20.90 21.84
N ALA A 246 -1.60 20.32 20.68
CA ALA A 246 -0.61 19.70 19.80
C ALA A 246 0.31 20.77 19.18
N ILE A 247 1.59 20.44 19.04
CA ILE A 247 2.56 21.27 18.32
C ILE A 247 2.48 20.91 16.84
N VAL A 248 2.32 21.92 15.99
CA VAL A 248 2.21 21.78 14.54
C VAL A 248 3.17 22.69 13.80
N ALA A 249 3.59 22.28 12.62
CA ALA A 249 4.35 23.09 11.68
C ALA A 249 3.53 23.36 10.42
N TYR A 250 3.61 24.59 9.93
CA TYR A 250 3.00 24.98 8.66
C TYR A 250 3.88 24.51 7.50
N LYS A 251 3.27 23.80 6.54
CA LYS A 251 3.91 23.39 5.30
C LYS A 251 3.29 24.08 4.11
N SER A 252 4.13 24.69 3.29
CA SER A 252 3.78 25.29 1.99
C SER A 252 4.94 25.09 1.02
N GLY A 253 4.71 25.37 -0.26
CA GLY A 253 5.70 25.25 -1.31
C GLY A 253 5.43 24.07 -2.25
N ALA A 254 5.96 24.18 -3.48
CA ALA A 254 5.82 23.13 -4.48
C ALA A 254 6.71 21.93 -4.11
N PRO A 255 6.18 20.71 -4.14
CA PRO A 255 7.00 19.53 -3.91
C PRO A 255 8.00 19.36 -5.06
N SER A 256 9.16 18.75 -4.77
CA SER A 256 10.12 18.38 -5.81
C SER A 256 9.48 17.38 -6.77
N ILE A 257 9.36 17.75 -8.05
CA ILE A 257 8.78 16.89 -9.09
C ILE A 257 9.51 15.55 -9.15
N PHE A 258 10.82 15.55 -8.99
CA PHE A 258 11.62 14.32 -8.99
C PHE A 258 11.21 13.38 -7.83
N ASN A 259 11.07 13.91 -6.61
CA ASN A 259 10.60 13.12 -5.47
C ASN A 259 9.17 12.62 -5.68
N VAL A 260 8.28 13.47 -6.23
CA VAL A 260 6.91 13.04 -6.53
C VAL A 260 6.87 11.94 -7.57
N VAL A 261 7.68 12.01 -8.63
CA VAL A 261 7.80 10.93 -9.65
C VAL A 261 8.26 9.62 -9.01
N SER A 262 9.25 9.69 -8.13
CA SER A 262 9.76 8.54 -7.40
C SER A 262 8.68 7.91 -6.51
N THR A 263 8.06 8.71 -5.64
CA THR A 263 7.04 8.25 -4.69
C THR A 263 5.77 7.75 -5.41
N ALA A 264 5.31 8.46 -6.45
CA ALA A 264 4.16 8.05 -7.25
C ALA A 264 4.44 6.77 -8.06
N GLY A 265 5.67 6.61 -8.54
CA GLY A 265 6.12 5.42 -9.25
C GLY A 265 6.17 4.19 -8.32
N GLY A 266 6.79 4.30 -7.15
CA GLY A 266 6.80 3.25 -6.13
C GLY A 266 5.36 2.85 -5.77
N GLN A 267 4.51 3.83 -5.44
CA GLN A 267 3.10 3.60 -5.15
C GLN A 267 2.36 2.89 -6.29
N MET A 268 2.61 3.24 -7.54
CA MET A 268 1.98 2.60 -8.71
C MET A 268 2.39 1.12 -8.82
N PHE A 269 3.66 0.79 -8.59
CA PHE A 269 4.12 -0.60 -8.59
C PHE A 269 3.49 -1.41 -7.47
N PHE A 270 3.49 -0.87 -6.28
CA PHE A 270 2.91 -1.52 -5.11
C PHE A 270 1.40 -1.74 -5.30
N SER A 271 0.66 -0.71 -5.69
CA SER A 271 -0.79 -0.76 -5.89
C SER A 271 -1.18 -1.77 -6.96
N LEU A 272 -0.55 -1.72 -8.13
CA LEU A 272 -0.83 -2.62 -9.25
C LEU A 272 -0.18 -4.01 -9.11
N SER A 273 0.55 -4.28 -8.04
CA SER A 273 1.26 -5.55 -7.80
C SER A 273 2.21 -5.95 -8.94
N LEU A 274 2.95 -4.99 -9.49
CA LEU A 274 3.85 -5.16 -10.64
C LEU A 274 5.32 -5.38 -10.22
N GLY A 275 6.10 -6.06 -11.05
CA GLY A 275 7.51 -6.31 -10.80
C GLY A 275 7.81 -7.47 -9.84
N MET A 276 6.80 -8.01 -9.17
CA MET A 276 6.92 -9.13 -8.21
C MET A 276 6.36 -10.46 -8.72
N GLY A 277 5.98 -10.55 -9.99
CA GLY A 277 5.49 -11.79 -10.60
C GLY A 277 4.05 -12.16 -10.28
N ALA A 278 3.28 -11.30 -9.59
CA ALA A 278 1.87 -11.54 -9.31
C ALA A 278 1.05 -11.61 -10.61
N MET A 279 1.21 -10.64 -11.48
CA MET A 279 0.49 -10.62 -12.76
C MET A 279 0.97 -11.71 -13.73
N ILE A 280 2.23 -12.17 -13.63
CA ILE A 280 2.70 -13.36 -14.35
C ILE A 280 1.94 -14.59 -13.85
N THR A 281 1.81 -14.76 -12.54
CA THR A 281 1.08 -15.89 -11.94
C THR A 281 -0.39 -15.88 -12.35
N TYR A 282 -1.08 -14.73 -12.27
CA TYR A 282 -2.46 -14.62 -12.76
C TYR A 282 -2.57 -14.79 -14.28
N GLY A 283 -1.60 -14.29 -15.04
CA GLY A 283 -1.50 -14.50 -16.48
C GLY A 283 -1.48 -15.97 -16.84
N SER A 284 -0.79 -16.82 -16.05
CA SER A 284 -0.71 -18.27 -16.29
C SER A 284 -2.05 -18.99 -16.16
N TYR A 285 -3.04 -18.37 -15.51
CA TYR A 285 -4.40 -18.89 -15.37
C TYR A 285 -5.38 -18.34 -16.39
N LEU A 286 -4.99 -17.32 -17.18
CA LEU A 286 -5.86 -16.71 -18.17
C LEU A 286 -6.05 -17.61 -19.39
N HIS A 287 -7.31 -17.76 -19.81
CA HIS A 287 -7.63 -18.48 -21.04
C HIS A 287 -7.15 -17.67 -22.27
N LYS A 288 -6.69 -18.39 -23.31
CA LYS A 288 -6.19 -17.77 -24.56
C LYS A 288 -7.22 -16.94 -25.31
N LYS A 289 -8.53 -17.19 -25.10
CA LYS A 289 -9.63 -16.42 -25.68
C LYS A 289 -9.85 -15.06 -25.03
N GLU A 290 -9.26 -14.80 -23.87
CA GLU A 290 -9.43 -13.53 -23.18
C GLU A 290 -8.59 -12.41 -23.79
N ASN A 291 -9.15 -11.20 -23.83
CA ASN A 291 -8.45 -10.02 -24.33
C ASN A 291 -7.49 -9.46 -23.28
N LEU A 292 -6.18 -9.67 -23.47
CA LEU A 292 -5.14 -9.22 -22.54
C LEU A 292 -5.14 -7.74 -22.26
N GLN A 293 -5.28 -6.91 -23.31
CA GLN A 293 -5.26 -5.46 -23.16
C GLN A 293 -6.46 -4.96 -22.37
N LYS A 294 -7.66 -5.51 -22.66
CA LYS A 294 -8.88 -5.15 -21.94
C LYS A 294 -8.80 -5.55 -20.48
N ASN A 295 -8.24 -6.72 -20.19
CA ASN A 295 -8.04 -7.18 -18.81
C ASN A 295 -7.04 -6.29 -18.07
N ALA A 296 -5.88 -5.98 -18.67
CA ALA A 296 -4.90 -5.08 -18.09
C ALA A 296 -5.49 -3.68 -17.81
N LEU A 297 -6.19 -3.11 -18.78
CA LEU A 297 -6.83 -1.81 -18.63
C LEU A 297 -7.90 -1.82 -17.53
N LEU A 298 -8.71 -2.87 -17.46
CA LEU A 298 -9.73 -3.03 -16.43
C LEU A 298 -9.11 -3.08 -15.02
N ILE A 299 -8.02 -3.84 -14.85
CA ILE A 299 -7.32 -3.92 -13.57
C ILE A 299 -6.82 -2.54 -13.15
N ILE A 300 -6.16 -1.80 -14.04
CA ILE A 300 -5.61 -0.47 -13.75
C ILE A 300 -6.71 0.53 -13.42
N ILE A 301 -7.80 0.54 -14.19
CA ILE A 301 -8.93 1.45 -13.95
C ILE A 301 -9.56 1.16 -12.58
N MET A 302 -9.81 -0.12 -12.27
CA MET A 302 -10.44 -0.51 -11.00
C MET A 302 -9.53 -0.20 -9.81
N ASP A 303 -8.24 -0.48 -9.93
CA ASP A 303 -7.23 -0.15 -8.93
C ASP A 303 -7.16 1.36 -8.68
N THR A 304 -6.98 2.15 -9.73
CA THR A 304 -6.92 3.62 -9.64
C THR A 304 -8.21 4.21 -9.08
N MET A 305 -9.37 3.66 -9.46
CA MET A 305 -10.65 4.11 -8.94
C MET A 305 -10.77 3.88 -7.43
N VAL A 306 -10.37 2.71 -6.93
CA VAL A 306 -10.35 2.44 -5.48
C VAL A 306 -9.35 3.35 -4.76
N ALA A 307 -8.17 3.57 -5.31
CA ALA A 307 -7.18 4.49 -4.75
C ALA A 307 -7.72 5.92 -4.63
N LEU A 308 -8.38 6.43 -5.68
CA LEU A 308 -9.04 7.74 -5.65
C LEU A 308 -10.17 7.79 -4.63
N MET A 309 -11.01 6.76 -4.57
CA MET A 309 -12.10 6.66 -3.58
C MET A 309 -11.55 6.65 -2.15
N ALA A 310 -10.47 5.94 -1.90
CA ALA A 310 -9.81 5.94 -0.60
C ALA A 310 -9.25 7.34 -0.24
N GLY A 311 -8.62 8.03 -1.19
CA GLY A 311 -8.22 9.43 -1.03
C GLY A 311 -9.39 10.34 -0.68
N LEU A 312 -10.53 10.19 -1.39
CA LEU A 312 -11.79 10.92 -1.13
C LEU A 312 -12.41 10.59 0.23
N CYS A 313 -12.14 9.42 0.79
CA CYS A 313 -12.58 9.06 2.13
C CYS A 313 -11.65 9.69 3.20
N VAL A 314 -10.35 9.57 3.02
CA VAL A 314 -9.36 9.90 4.05
C VAL A 314 -9.05 11.40 4.11
N MET A 315 -8.80 12.07 2.97
CA MET A 315 -8.37 13.47 2.98
C MET A 315 -9.43 14.45 3.46
N PRO A 316 -10.69 14.43 2.95
CA PRO A 316 -11.73 15.32 3.48
C PRO A 316 -11.97 15.10 4.98
N ALA A 317 -12.02 13.84 5.43
CA ALA A 317 -12.24 13.52 6.84
C ALA A 317 -11.11 14.05 7.73
N ARG A 318 -9.84 13.85 7.32
CA ARG A 318 -8.66 14.38 8.01
C ARG A 318 -8.70 15.91 8.08
N PHE A 319 -8.93 16.58 6.97
CA PHE A 319 -8.95 18.06 6.94
C PHE A 319 -10.14 18.65 7.70
N ALA A 320 -11.26 17.92 7.82
CA ALA A 320 -12.42 18.38 8.57
C ALA A 320 -12.25 18.23 10.09
N LEU A 321 -11.89 17.04 10.55
CA LEU A 321 -12.01 16.67 11.96
C LEU A 321 -10.67 16.57 12.71
N ASP A 322 -9.56 16.43 11.98
CA ASP A 322 -8.21 16.47 12.54
C ASP A 322 -7.29 17.30 11.64
N PRO A 323 -7.59 18.64 11.46
CA PRO A 323 -6.89 19.49 10.49
C PRO A 323 -5.40 19.68 10.81
N ALA A 324 -5.00 19.43 12.04
CA ALA A 324 -3.62 19.44 12.50
C ALA A 324 -2.97 18.06 12.57
N GLY A 325 -3.69 17.01 12.21
CA GLY A 325 -3.27 15.61 12.32
C GLY A 325 -2.25 15.17 11.25
N ASN A 326 -1.89 13.90 11.33
CA ASN A 326 -0.93 13.32 10.38
C ASN A 326 -1.51 13.31 8.96
N ILE A 327 -0.64 13.49 7.98
CA ILE A 327 -1.00 13.50 6.57
C ILE A 327 -0.46 12.29 5.81
N GLY A 328 0.41 11.53 6.46
CA GLY A 328 1.01 10.31 5.91
C GLY A 328 1.53 9.35 7.00
N GLY A 329 2.03 8.20 6.58
CA GLY A 329 2.52 7.13 7.44
C GLY A 329 1.42 6.29 8.10
N PRO A 330 1.77 5.23 8.86
CA PRO A 330 0.81 4.42 9.61
C PRO A 330 -0.06 5.26 10.57
N LYS A 331 0.49 6.36 11.08
CA LYS A 331 -0.20 7.29 11.99
C LYS A 331 -1.44 7.93 11.37
N LEU A 332 -1.45 8.17 10.04
CA LEU A 332 -2.65 8.67 9.37
C LEU A 332 -3.82 7.69 9.52
N LEU A 333 -3.57 6.40 9.35
CA LEU A 333 -4.60 5.37 9.42
C LEU A 333 -5.05 5.07 10.86
N PHE A 334 -4.10 4.95 11.79
CA PHE A 334 -4.38 4.44 13.13
C PHE A 334 -4.54 5.53 14.20
N ILE A 335 -4.02 6.74 14.00
CA ILE A 335 -4.20 7.87 14.90
C ILE A 335 -5.24 8.83 14.34
N THR A 336 -4.95 9.44 13.19
CA THR A 336 -5.78 10.52 12.63
C THR A 336 -7.19 10.01 12.28
N MET A 337 -7.31 8.85 11.59
CA MET A 337 -8.64 8.31 11.27
C MET A 337 -9.39 7.85 12.53
N GLN A 338 -8.73 7.35 13.56
CA GLN A 338 -9.40 7.03 14.82
C GLN A 338 -9.89 8.31 15.53
N ASN A 339 -9.13 9.40 15.53
CA ASN A 339 -9.58 10.71 16.03
C ASN A 339 -10.79 11.21 15.25
N VAL A 340 -10.80 11.04 13.92
CA VAL A 340 -11.96 11.35 13.06
C VAL A 340 -13.21 10.59 13.54
N PHE A 341 -13.10 9.29 13.75
CA PHE A 341 -14.25 8.50 14.23
C PHE A 341 -14.72 8.93 15.62
N HIS A 342 -13.80 9.20 16.57
CA HIS A 342 -14.15 9.73 17.88
C HIS A 342 -14.92 11.07 17.79
N SER A 343 -14.50 11.96 16.90
CA SER A 343 -15.15 13.26 16.69
C SER A 343 -16.56 13.14 16.07
N MET A 344 -16.93 11.98 15.51
CA MET A 344 -18.28 11.71 14.98
C MET A 344 -19.29 11.30 16.06
N GLY A 345 -18.89 11.25 17.32
CA GLY A 345 -19.76 10.90 18.45
C GLY A 345 -20.32 9.49 18.36
N THR A 346 -21.62 9.31 18.59
CA THR A 346 -22.29 8.00 18.64
C THR A 346 -22.23 7.20 17.32
N LEU A 347 -22.04 7.86 16.18
CA LEU A 347 -21.89 7.21 14.87
C LEU A 347 -20.45 6.79 14.61
N GLY A 348 -19.48 7.35 15.32
CA GLY A 348 -18.06 7.10 15.12
C GLY A 348 -17.67 5.62 15.10
N PRO A 349 -18.06 4.83 16.11
CA PRO A 349 -17.73 3.40 16.13
C PRO A 349 -18.27 2.62 14.92
N ILE A 350 -19.46 2.97 14.44
CA ILE A 350 -20.05 2.32 13.24
C ILE A 350 -19.19 2.60 12.01
N PHE A 351 -18.78 3.85 11.80
CA PHE A 351 -17.90 4.23 10.69
C PHE A 351 -16.51 3.65 10.86
N GLY A 352 -15.98 3.57 12.09
CA GLY A 352 -14.72 2.92 12.39
C GLY A 352 -14.73 1.43 12.03
N ILE A 353 -15.78 0.69 12.44
CA ILE A 353 -15.95 -0.71 12.05
C ILE A 353 -16.02 -0.85 10.53
N LEU A 354 -16.86 -0.05 9.86
CA LEU A 354 -17.03 -0.11 8.42
C LEU A 354 -15.69 0.15 7.70
N PHE A 355 -14.96 1.17 8.12
CA PHE A 355 -13.68 1.56 7.51
C PHE A 355 -12.60 0.48 7.72
N TYR A 356 -12.33 0.07 8.97
CA TYR A 356 -11.27 -0.91 9.21
C TYR A 356 -11.61 -2.30 8.68
N LEU A 357 -12.87 -2.71 8.71
CA LEU A 357 -13.32 -3.96 8.08
C LEU A 357 -13.12 -3.94 6.56
N LEU A 358 -13.42 -2.81 5.92
CA LEU A 358 -13.14 -2.57 4.50
C LEU A 358 -11.63 -2.72 4.22
N VAL A 359 -10.78 -2.10 5.05
CA VAL A 359 -9.32 -2.21 4.92
C VAL A 359 -8.86 -3.65 5.09
N VAL A 360 -9.42 -4.40 6.04
CA VAL A 360 -9.12 -5.84 6.23
C VAL A 360 -9.50 -6.65 4.99
N PHE A 361 -10.66 -6.43 4.38
CA PHE A 361 -11.07 -7.13 3.16
C PHE A 361 -10.13 -6.82 1.98
N ALA A 362 -9.77 -5.56 1.80
CA ALA A 362 -8.81 -5.16 0.78
C ALA A 362 -7.41 -5.76 1.04
N ALA A 363 -6.98 -5.80 2.30
CA ALA A 363 -5.73 -6.43 2.69
C ALA A 363 -5.71 -7.93 2.40
N ILE A 364 -6.79 -8.65 2.73
CA ILE A 364 -6.91 -10.09 2.47
C ILE A 364 -6.82 -10.37 0.97
N SER A 365 -7.49 -9.62 0.11
CA SER A 365 -7.47 -9.86 -1.34
C SER A 365 -6.07 -9.78 -1.95
N SER A 366 -5.23 -8.86 -1.47
CA SER A 366 -3.83 -8.73 -1.94
C SER A 366 -2.89 -9.74 -1.26
N SER A 367 -3.06 -10.00 0.04
CA SER A 367 -2.19 -10.96 0.76
C SER A 367 -2.33 -12.39 0.22
N ILE A 368 -3.53 -12.81 -0.17
CA ILE A 368 -3.74 -14.12 -0.82
C ILE A 368 -3.01 -14.20 -2.17
N SER A 369 -2.93 -13.10 -2.89
CA SER A 369 -2.21 -13.02 -4.16
C SER A 369 -0.70 -13.11 -3.98
N LEU A 370 -0.17 -12.38 -3.01
CA LEU A 370 1.25 -12.45 -2.65
C LEU A 370 1.66 -13.87 -2.21
N LEU A 371 0.85 -14.51 -1.37
CA LEU A 371 1.10 -15.89 -0.93
C LEU A 371 0.97 -16.88 -2.11
N GLU A 372 0.02 -16.64 -3.03
CA GLU A 372 -0.15 -17.48 -4.23
C GLU A 372 1.07 -17.42 -5.15
N VAL A 373 1.73 -16.28 -5.33
CA VAL A 373 2.97 -16.16 -6.11
C VAL A 373 4.04 -17.16 -5.61
N ILE A 374 4.17 -17.27 -4.29
CA ILE A 374 5.13 -18.18 -3.66
C ILE A 374 4.69 -19.63 -3.84
N VAL A 375 3.45 -19.93 -3.50
CA VAL A 375 2.88 -21.30 -3.50
C VAL A 375 2.82 -21.87 -4.91
N ALA A 376 2.40 -21.07 -5.91
CA ALA A 376 2.28 -21.50 -7.30
C ALA A 376 3.61 -22.06 -7.83
N HIS A 377 4.75 -21.42 -7.51
CA HIS A 377 6.06 -21.92 -7.92
C HIS A 377 6.32 -23.37 -7.43
N PHE A 378 6.07 -23.64 -6.17
CA PHE A 378 6.31 -24.98 -5.60
C PHE A 378 5.30 -26.01 -6.08
N VAL A 379 4.04 -25.60 -6.29
CA VAL A 379 3.00 -26.46 -6.87
C VAL A 379 3.32 -26.82 -8.31
N ASP A 380 3.71 -25.86 -9.15
CA ASP A 380 4.12 -26.09 -10.53
C ASP A 380 5.32 -27.04 -10.60
N LYS A 381 6.33 -26.83 -9.76
CA LYS A 381 7.50 -27.70 -9.67
C LYS A 381 7.09 -29.15 -9.29
N ALA A 382 6.25 -29.31 -8.28
CA ALA A 382 5.78 -30.64 -7.86
C ALA A 382 4.97 -31.33 -8.95
N ARG A 383 4.17 -30.60 -9.71
CA ARG A 383 3.39 -31.12 -10.84
C ARG A 383 4.31 -31.61 -11.96
N ILE A 384 5.34 -30.85 -12.33
CA ILE A 384 6.34 -31.21 -13.34
C ILE A 384 7.12 -32.49 -12.90
N GLU A 385 7.42 -32.60 -11.60
CA GLU A 385 8.10 -33.79 -11.02
C GLU A 385 7.17 -34.97 -10.80
N GLY A 386 5.90 -34.91 -11.20
CA GLY A 386 4.94 -35.99 -11.05
C GLY A 386 4.49 -36.28 -9.61
N LYS A 387 4.74 -35.38 -8.67
CA LYS A 387 4.43 -35.55 -7.23
C LYS A 387 2.96 -35.23 -6.86
N GLY A 388 2.11 -34.94 -7.85
CA GLY A 388 0.71 -34.57 -7.65
C GLY A 388 0.51 -33.15 -7.08
N ASP A 389 -0.74 -32.84 -6.71
CA ASP A 389 -1.06 -31.53 -6.12
C ASP A 389 -0.67 -31.51 -4.62
N LYS A 390 0.34 -30.73 -4.31
CA LYS A 390 0.84 -30.50 -2.95
C LYS A 390 0.59 -29.07 -2.45
N ARG A 391 -0.48 -28.44 -2.91
CA ARG A 391 -0.83 -27.05 -2.53
C ARG A 391 -0.90 -26.89 -1.01
N LYS A 392 -1.66 -27.72 -0.30
CA LYS A 392 -1.83 -27.59 1.17
C LYS A 392 -0.51 -27.57 1.94
N PRO A 393 0.41 -28.56 1.81
CA PRO A 393 1.67 -28.53 2.54
C PRO A 393 2.57 -27.36 2.14
N TYR A 394 2.60 -26.97 0.86
CA TYR A 394 3.42 -25.82 0.44
C TYR A 394 2.85 -24.50 0.96
N THR A 395 1.52 -24.32 0.99
CA THR A 395 0.89 -23.15 1.60
C THR A 395 1.21 -23.07 3.11
N LEU A 396 1.15 -24.21 3.82
CA LEU A 396 1.46 -24.24 5.25
C LEU A 396 2.93 -23.85 5.52
N ILE A 397 3.88 -24.38 4.75
CA ILE A 397 5.30 -24.06 4.89
C ILE A 397 5.55 -22.58 4.58
N ALA A 398 5.00 -22.08 3.48
CA ALA A 398 5.15 -20.67 3.11
C ALA A 398 4.56 -19.74 4.16
N ALA A 399 3.35 -20.04 4.67
CA ALA A 399 2.72 -19.28 5.73
C ALA A 399 3.51 -19.32 7.05
N ALA A 400 4.07 -20.46 7.41
CA ALA A 400 4.94 -20.58 8.59
C ALA A 400 6.18 -19.69 8.49
N CYS A 401 6.80 -19.61 7.30
CA CYS A 401 7.92 -18.69 7.07
C CYS A 401 7.46 -17.21 7.12
N VAL A 402 6.27 -16.89 6.57
CA VAL A 402 5.69 -15.53 6.67
C VAL A 402 5.39 -15.16 8.13
N CYS A 403 4.93 -16.11 8.96
CA CYS A 403 4.73 -15.86 10.39
C CYS A 403 6.00 -15.36 11.08
N LEU A 404 7.18 -15.90 10.75
CA LEU A 404 8.44 -15.47 11.36
C LEU A 404 8.74 -13.99 11.05
N GLY A 405 8.57 -13.59 9.78
CA GLY A 405 8.75 -12.18 9.39
C GLY A 405 7.69 -11.26 9.99
N CYS A 406 6.43 -11.69 10.01
CA CYS A 406 5.34 -10.93 10.62
C CYS A 406 5.56 -10.75 12.14
N ILE A 407 6.00 -11.79 12.86
CA ILE A 407 6.36 -11.70 14.28
C ILE A 407 7.46 -10.67 14.48
N LEU A 408 8.52 -10.68 13.66
CA LEU A 408 9.61 -9.72 13.76
C LEU A 408 9.11 -8.28 13.61
N VAL A 409 8.29 -8.00 12.57
CA VAL A 409 7.73 -6.66 12.32
C VAL A 409 6.80 -6.22 13.47
N CYS A 410 5.92 -7.11 13.94
CA CYS A 410 5.02 -6.78 15.06
C CYS A 410 5.76 -6.58 16.38
N ALA A 411 6.78 -7.40 16.66
CA ALA A 411 7.57 -7.30 17.89
C ALA A 411 8.46 -6.06 17.94
N ASP A 412 8.81 -5.52 16.78
CA ASP A 412 9.57 -4.26 16.66
C ASP A 412 8.75 -3.03 17.06
N CYS A 413 7.42 -3.11 17.00
CA CYS A 413 6.51 -2.03 17.40
C CYS A 413 6.85 -0.69 16.73
N LEU A 414 7.10 -0.71 15.42
CA LEU A 414 7.53 0.45 14.62
C LEU A 414 8.75 1.15 15.24
N GLY A 415 9.78 0.37 15.57
CA GLY A 415 11.07 0.85 16.06
C GLY A 415 11.12 1.14 17.56
N SER A 416 10.00 1.03 18.30
CA SER A 416 9.94 1.40 19.72
C SER A 416 10.46 0.33 20.69
N SER A 417 10.62 -0.92 20.22
CA SER A 417 11.01 -2.06 21.08
C SER A 417 12.53 -2.23 21.27
N GLY A 418 13.34 -1.46 20.54
CA GLY A 418 14.80 -1.54 20.60
C GLY A 418 15.43 -2.65 19.73
N ILE A 419 14.65 -3.37 18.92
CA ILE A 419 15.13 -4.39 17.98
C ILE A 419 15.13 -3.93 16.51
N ALA A 420 14.93 -2.64 16.27
CA ALA A 420 14.97 -2.06 14.92
C ALA A 420 16.35 -2.29 14.26
N PRO A 421 16.43 -2.32 12.93
CA PRO A 421 17.70 -2.47 12.21
C PRO A 421 18.76 -1.47 12.67
N ALA A 422 18.39 -0.21 12.93
CA ALA A 422 19.30 0.81 13.42
C ALA A 422 19.92 0.45 14.78
N ASN A 423 19.13 -0.09 15.70
CA ASN A 423 19.58 -0.48 17.01
C ASN A 423 20.54 -1.69 16.95
N ILE A 424 20.21 -2.69 16.12
CA ILE A 424 21.04 -3.88 15.94
C ILE A 424 22.40 -3.53 15.27
N LEU A 425 22.37 -2.59 14.32
CA LEU A 425 23.55 -2.18 13.56
C LEU A 425 24.29 -1.00 14.20
N ASN A 426 23.82 -0.47 15.35
CA ASN A 426 24.36 0.70 16.03
C ASN A 426 24.49 1.93 15.13
N ILE A 427 23.45 2.22 14.33
CA ILE A 427 23.39 3.39 13.43
C ILE A 427 22.95 4.60 14.26
N ALA A 428 23.82 5.59 14.43
CA ALA A 428 23.53 6.79 15.24
C ALA A 428 22.46 7.69 14.60
N GLU A 429 22.48 7.81 13.28
CA GLU A 429 21.49 8.60 12.51
C GLU A 429 20.80 7.66 11.51
N PRO A 430 19.74 6.95 11.93
CA PRO A 430 19.07 5.99 11.06
C PRO A 430 18.35 6.69 9.90
N LYS A 431 18.56 6.18 8.69
CA LYS A 431 17.74 6.50 7.53
C LYS A 431 16.43 5.73 7.60
N ASN A 432 15.47 6.10 6.76
CA ASN A 432 14.12 5.53 6.78
C ASN A 432 14.11 3.99 6.82
N TRP A 433 14.95 3.33 6.00
CA TRP A 433 15.03 1.86 5.94
C TRP A 433 15.44 1.18 7.26
N ALA A 434 16.12 1.91 8.13
CA ALA A 434 16.65 1.38 9.39
C ALA A 434 15.82 1.76 10.62
N ALA A 435 14.79 2.59 10.44
CA ALA A 435 13.97 3.10 11.52
C ALA A 435 13.17 1.97 12.20
N ASP A 436 12.65 1.04 11.43
CA ASP A 436 11.93 -0.14 11.90
C ASP A 436 11.98 -1.28 10.85
N TRP A 437 11.52 -2.47 11.22
CA TRP A 437 11.49 -3.62 10.33
C TRP A 437 10.41 -3.52 9.24
N LEU A 438 9.35 -2.74 9.43
CA LEU A 438 8.38 -2.46 8.38
C LEU A 438 9.04 -1.69 7.24
N ASP A 439 9.65 -0.55 7.57
CA ASP A 439 10.36 0.31 6.60
C ASP A 439 11.54 -0.42 5.94
N PHE A 440 12.23 -1.32 6.67
CA PHE A 440 13.29 -2.15 6.09
C PHE A 440 12.77 -3.04 4.95
N TRP A 441 11.71 -3.79 5.20
CA TRP A 441 11.17 -4.70 4.20
C TRP A 441 10.47 -3.95 3.06
N ASP A 442 9.86 -2.80 3.35
CA ASP A 442 9.26 -1.92 2.35
C ASP A 442 10.33 -1.31 1.44
N ALA A 443 11.40 -0.74 2.00
CA ALA A 443 12.53 -0.21 1.23
C ALA A 443 13.16 -1.26 0.30
N LEU A 444 13.33 -2.49 0.81
CA LEU A 444 13.93 -3.57 0.02
C LEU A 444 12.98 -4.04 -1.10
N SER A 445 11.71 -4.25 -0.81
CA SER A 445 10.74 -4.80 -1.76
C SER A 445 10.18 -3.72 -2.70
N GLU A 446 9.49 -2.71 -2.19
CA GLU A 446 8.88 -1.64 -2.98
C GLU A 446 9.94 -0.68 -3.54
N GLY A 447 10.92 -0.29 -2.70
CA GLY A 447 11.95 0.67 -3.09
C GLY A 447 12.93 0.13 -4.12
N VAL A 448 13.28 -1.16 -4.07
CA VAL A 448 14.34 -1.73 -4.92
C VAL A 448 13.84 -2.87 -5.81
N MET A 449 13.28 -3.94 -5.22
CA MET A 449 13.07 -5.19 -5.97
C MET A 449 11.97 -5.07 -7.04
N MET A 450 10.87 -4.39 -6.76
CA MET A 450 9.77 -4.24 -7.71
C MET A 450 10.14 -3.34 -8.90
N PRO A 451 10.68 -2.12 -8.74
CA PRO A 451 11.12 -1.31 -9.87
C PRO A 451 12.24 -1.98 -10.67
N LEU A 452 13.17 -2.69 -10.02
CA LEU A 452 14.22 -3.46 -10.68
C LEU A 452 13.63 -4.61 -11.50
N GLY A 453 12.67 -5.35 -10.96
CA GLY A 453 11.96 -6.42 -11.66
C GLY A 453 11.26 -5.92 -12.92
N ALA A 454 10.54 -4.80 -12.82
CA ALA A 454 9.86 -4.17 -13.95
C ALA A 454 10.84 -3.61 -15.00
N LEU A 455 11.96 -3.02 -14.57
CA LEU A 455 13.03 -2.56 -15.46
C LEU A 455 13.59 -3.73 -16.28
N LEU A 456 14.00 -4.79 -15.59
CA LEU A 456 14.62 -5.95 -16.23
C LEU A 456 13.63 -6.69 -17.16
N MET A 457 12.36 -6.78 -16.78
CA MET A 457 11.31 -7.33 -17.64
C MET A 457 11.11 -6.48 -18.89
N SER A 458 11.09 -5.14 -18.76
CA SER A 458 10.99 -4.24 -19.91
C SER A 458 12.19 -4.38 -20.86
N LEU A 459 13.40 -4.54 -20.31
CA LEU A 459 14.60 -4.79 -21.11
C LEU A 459 14.53 -6.16 -21.81
N MET A 460 14.08 -7.20 -21.12
CA MET A 460 13.90 -8.53 -21.72
C MET A 460 12.90 -8.50 -22.87
N ILE A 461 11.69 -7.93 -22.67
CA ILE A 461 10.68 -7.83 -23.73
C ILE A 461 11.12 -6.90 -24.84
N GLY A 462 11.68 -5.72 -24.49
CA GLY A 462 12.04 -4.70 -25.46
C GLY A 462 13.20 -5.08 -26.38
N TRP A 463 14.21 -5.83 -25.85
CA TRP A 463 15.51 -5.96 -26.50
C TRP A 463 15.99 -7.41 -26.69
N GLU A 464 15.52 -8.39 -25.90
CA GLU A 464 15.94 -9.79 -26.04
C GLU A 464 14.91 -10.62 -26.80
N ILE A 465 13.67 -10.74 -26.29
CA ILE A 465 12.65 -11.57 -26.94
C ILE A 465 11.81 -10.83 -27.98
N GLY A 466 11.84 -9.50 -27.97
CA GLY A 466 11.10 -8.63 -28.87
C GLY A 466 9.67 -8.33 -28.41
N PRO A 467 9.18 -7.08 -28.62
CA PRO A 467 7.80 -6.70 -28.28
C PRO A 467 6.75 -7.44 -29.09
N GLU A 468 7.11 -8.00 -30.24
CA GLU A 468 6.29 -8.83 -31.12
C GLU A 468 5.72 -10.04 -30.38
N PHE A 469 6.49 -10.61 -29.44
CA PHE A 469 6.05 -11.70 -28.55
C PHE A 469 4.74 -11.36 -27.82
N VAL A 470 4.64 -10.14 -27.26
CA VAL A 470 3.45 -9.68 -26.55
C VAL A 470 2.29 -9.46 -27.51
N LYS A 471 2.56 -8.92 -28.71
CA LYS A 471 1.56 -8.75 -29.75
C LYS A 471 0.96 -10.08 -30.17
N GLU A 472 1.80 -11.04 -30.54
CA GLU A 472 1.37 -12.38 -30.96
C GLU A 472 0.53 -13.06 -29.87
N GLU A 473 0.95 -12.95 -28.60
CA GLU A 473 0.20 -13.52 -27.50
C GLU A 473 -1.14 -12.80 -27.27
N ALA A 474 -1.19 -11.47 -27.38
CA ALA A 474 -2.43 -10.70 -27.23
C ALA A 474 -3.43 -11.03 -28.34
N GLU A 475 -2.97 -11.20 -29.59
CA GLU A 475 -3.80 -11.46 -30.75
C GLU A 475 -4.35 -12.90 -30.83
N GLN A 476 -3.83 -13.84 -30.02
CA GLN A 476 -4.43 -15.19 -29.91
C GLN A 476 -5.88 -15.19 -29.45
N SER A 477 -6.34 -14.10 -28.81
CA SER A 477 -7.75 -13.91 -28.45
C SER A 477 -8.68 -13.59 -29.64
N GLY A 478 -8.12 -13.41 -30.86
CA GLY A 478 -8.85 -12.94 -32.04
C GLY A 478 -9.06 -11.43 -32.10
N HIS A 479 -8.47 -10.67 -31.19
CA HIS A 479 -8.57 -9.21 -31.14
C HIS A 479 -7.20 -8.59 -31.46
N ALA A 480 -7.17 -7.67 -32.44
CA ALA A 480 -5.95 -6.96 -32.78
C ALA A 480 -5.40 -6.14 -31.60
N MET A 481 -4.08 -6.10 -31.45
CA MET A 481 -3.41 -5.25 -30.47
C MET A 481 -3.31 -3.80 -30.97
N GLY A 482 -4.42 -3.03 -30.90
CA GLY A 482 -4.46 -1.64 -31.39
C GLY A 482 -3.45 -0.70 -30.74
N SER A 483 -3.05 -0.96 -29.49
CA SER A 483 -2.03 -0.20 -28.75
C SER A 483 -0.60 -0.64 -29.03
N TYR A 484 -0.33 -1.55 -30.00
CA TYR A 484 0.99 -2.14 -30.20
C TYR A 484 2.10 -1.11 -30.46
N GLY A 485 1.84 -0.09 -31.29
CA GLY A 485 2.83 0.97 -31.56
C GLY A 485 3.25 1.71 -30.30
N PHE A 486 2.27 2.09 -29.47
CA PHE A 486 2.49 2.71 -28.16
C PHE A 486 3.23 1.77 -27.21
N PHE A 487 2.79 0.52 -27.09
CA PHE A 487 3.45 -0.50 -26.28
C PHE A 487 4.92 -0.68 -26.66
N LYS A 488 5.21 -0.80 -27.97
CA LYS A 488 6.57 -1.00 -28.50
C LYS A 488 7.51 0.15 -28.13
N VAL A 489 7.08 1.39 -28.27
CA VAL A 489 7.88 2.58 -27.89
C VAL A 489 8.07 2.62 -26.38
N CYS A 490 7.01 2.43 -25.62
CA CYS A 490 7.08 2.51 -24.17
C CYS A 490 7.97 1.41 -23.57
N VAL A 491 7.78 0.13 -23.96
CA VAL A 491 8.53 -0.98 -23.38
C VAL A 491 10.03 -0.93 -23.72
N LYS A 492 10.40 -0.33 -24.88
CA LYS A 492 11.81 -0.19 -25.29
C LYS A 492 12.51 0.98 -24.63
N PHE A 493 11.85 2.12 -24.46
CA PHE A 493 12.50 3.38 -24.11
C PHE A 493 11.88 4.06 -22.90
N ILE A 494 10.57 4.35 -22.92
CA ILE A 494 9.92 5.18 -21.89
C ILE A 494 9.88 4.46 -20.55
N THR A 495 9.37 3.23 -20.53
CA THR A 495 9.26 2.44 -19.29
C THR A 495 10.62 2.20 -18.65
N PRO A 496 11.70 1.72 -19.35
CA PRO A 496 13.02 1.58 -18.75
C PRO A 496 13.58 2.89 -18.19
N LEU A 497 13.40 4.02 -18.90
CA LEU A 497 13.85 5.32 -18.41
C LEU A 497 13.11 5.74 -17.12
N CYS A 498 11.79 5.62 -17.12
CA CYS A 498 11.00 5.89 -15.90
C CYS A 498 11.42 4.98 -14.75
N MET A 499 11.64 3.68 -15.01
CA MET A 499 12.08 2.74 -13.97
C MET A 499 13.44 3.12 -13.37
N ILE A 500 14.38 3.56 -14.18
CA ILE A 500 15.69 4.03 -13.68
C ILE A 500 15.52 5.26 -12.79
N LEU A 501 14.69 6.22 -13.21
CA LEU A 501 14.40 7.43 -12.40
C LEU A 501 13.71 7.09 -11.09
N ILE A 502 12.70 6.20 -11.12
CA ILE A 502 11.98 5.75 -9.93
C ILE A 502 12.92 5.01 -8.99
N LEU A 503 13.69 4.04 -9.50
CA LEU A 503 14.64 3.25 -8.71
C LEU A 503 15.69 4.15 -8.06
N TYR A 504 16.27 5.08 -8.81
CA TYR A 504 17.24 6.03 -8.27
C TYR A 504 16.64 6.90 -7.15
N GLY A 505 15.41 7.41 -7.35
CA GLY A 505 14.74 8.23 -6.35
C GLY A 505 14.37 7.45 -5.10
N GLN A 506 13.86 6.21 -5.25
CA GLN A 506 13.55 5.33 -4.12
C GLN A 506 14.82 4.98 -3.32
N ILE A 507 15.90 4.61 -4.00
CA ILE A 507 17.19 4.34 -3.34
C ILE A 507 17.66 5.58 -2.59
N LYS A 508 17.54 6.78 -3.18
CA LYS A 508 17.92 8.03 -2.51
C LYS A 508 17.04 8.32 -1.29
N GLU A 509 15.73 8.10 -1.38
CA GLU A 509 14.78 8.39 -0.30
C GLU A 509 14.96 7.45 0.90
N PHE A 510 15.16 6.16 0.64
CA PHE A 510 15.27 5.18 1.69
C PHE A 510 16.67 5.08 2.30
N PHE A 511 17.72 5.13 1.48
CA PHE A 511 19.08 4.76 1.92
C PHE A 511 20.05 5.95 2.09
N PHE A 512 19.73 7.13 1.56
CA PHE A 512 20.58 8.31 1.60
C PHE A 512 19.85 9.57 2.10
#